data_ffa5756b9a303d6fa657867797dca591
#
_entry.id   ffa5756b9a303d6fa657867797dca591
#
_cell.length_a   1.000
_cell.length_b   1.000
_cell.length_c   1.000
_cell.angle_alpha   90.00
_cell.angle_beta   90.00
_cell.angle_gamma   90.00
#
_symmetry.space_group_name_H-M   'P 1'
#
loop_
_entity.id
_entity.type
_entity.pdbx_description
1 polymer ?
#
loop_
_entity_poly.entity_id
_entity_poly.type
_entity_poly.pdbx_seq_one_letter_code
_entity_poly.pdbx_strand_id
1 'polypeptide(L)'
;MKRIIIVGATSGIGKEVAMIYLKTDCRIGIAGRRTDALKELQAIAPDKIEIQPIDVTQEDATDNLLKLIEKTGGMDLFLLSSGIGNQNIELKPDIEIRTAQTNVVGFTRMVDTAFNYFKQHGGGHLSVISSIAGTKG
;
A
#
# COMPACT_ATOMS: atom_id res chain seq x y z
N MET A 1 12.10 -13.48 11.03
CA MET A 1 10.92 -13.33 10.18
C MET A 1 10.73 -11.89 9.81
N LYS A 2 10.60 -11.61 8.53
CA LYS A 2 10.46 -10.24 8.06
C LYS A 2 8.99 -9.83 8.04
N ARG A 3 8.69 -8.62 8.48
CA ARG A 3 7.32 -8.12 8.50
C ARG A 3 7.20 -7.05 7.43
N ILE A 4 6.30 -7.29 6.49
CA ILE A 4 6.20 -6.48 5.28
C ILE A 4 4.80 -5.92 5.17
N ILE A 5 4.69 -4.62 4.93
CA ILE A 5 3.41 -3.97 4.71
C ILE A 5 3.37 -3.47 3.27
N ILE A 6 2.34 -3.85 2.53
CA ILE A 6 2.17 -3.42 1.15
C ILE A 6 0.83 -2.73 1.01
N VAL A 7 0.86 -1.45 0.69
CA VAL A 7 -0.35 -0.68 0.41
C VAL A 7 -0.52 -0.63 -1.10
N GLY A 8 -1.66 -1.07 -1.58
CA GLY A 8 -1.89 -1.19 -3.01
C GLY A 8 -1.62 -2.59 -3.51
N ALA A 9 -1.89 -3.59 -2.69
CA ALA A 9 -1.50 -4.96 -3.00
C ALA A 9 -2.50 -5.72 -3.87
N THR A 10 -3.63 -5.12 -4.20
CA THR A 10 -4.69 -5.88 -4.84
C THR A 10 -4.49 -6.08 -6.33
N SER A 11 -3.57 -5.37 -6.94
CA SER A 11 -3.32 -5.55 -8.36
C SER A 11 -1.94 -5.01 -8.71
N GLY A 12 -1.48 -5.34 -9.89
CA GLY A 12 -0.24 -4.81 -10.42
C GLY A 12 0.98 -5.24 -9.63
N ILE A 13 1.92 -4.33 -9.50
CA ILE A 13 3.21 -4.63 -8.91
C ILE A 13 3.08 -5.01 -7.44
N GLY A 14 2.18 -4.34 -6.72
CA GLY A 14 2.01 -4.65 -5.30
C GLY A 14 1.61 -6.09 -5.07
N LYS A 15 0.70 -6.61 -5.90
CA LYS A 15 0.28 -7.99 -5.78
C LYS A 15 1.44 -8.94 -6.10
N GLU A 16 2.21 -8.64 -7.13
CA GLU A 16 3.32 -9.50 -7.50
C GLU A 16 4.40 -9.53 -6.42
N VAL A 17 4.68 -8.39 -5.82
CA VAL A 17 5.65 -8.34 -4.74
C VAL A 17 5.18 -9.18 -3.56
N ALA A 18 3.88 -9.10 -3.23
CA ALA A 18 3.34 -9.92 -2.15
C ALA A 18 3.54 -11.41 -2.45
N MET A 19 3.25 -11.82 -3.68
CA MET A 19 3.41 -13.22 -4.06
C MET A 19 4.85 -13.69 -3.95
N ILE A 20 5.79 -12.82 -4.33
CA ILE A 20 7.20 -13.17 -4.23
C ILE A 20 7.62 -13.35 -2.78
N TYR A 21 7.23 -12.42 -1.90
CA TYR A 21 7.60 -12.51 -0.49
C TYR A 21 6.95 -13.70 0.21
N LEU A 22 5.81 -14.15 -0.26
CA LEU A 22 5.17 -15.31 0.36
C LEU A 22 6.01 -16.57 0.27
N LYS A 23 7.00 -16.59 -0.60
CA LYS A 23 7.91 -17.71 -0.71
C LYS A 23 9.00 -17.68 0.36
N THR A 24 9.04 -16.63 1.15
CA THR A 24 10.09 -16.47 2.16
C THR A 24 9.46 -16.57 3.55
N ASP A 25 10.29 -16.57 4.57
CA ASP A 25 9.82 -16.55 5.96
C ASP A 25 9.43 -15.13 6.32
N CYS A 26 8.15 -14.83 6.24
CA CYS A 26 7.67 -13.47 6.43
C CYS A 26 6.23 -13.44 6.95
N ARG A 27 5.85 -12.27 7.41
CA ARG A 27 4.46 -11.94 7.65
C ARG A 27 4.16 -10.73 6.80
N ILE A 28 3.02 -10.73 6.12
CA ILE A 28 2.69 -9.67 5.19
C ILE A 28 1.35 -9.06 5.57
N GLY A 29 1.33 -7.74 5.70
CA GLY A 29 0.08 -7.00 5.81
C GLY A 29 -0.21 -6.36 4.47
N ILE A 30 -1.39 -6.59 3.93
CA ILE A 30 -1.77 -6.03 2.64
C ILE A 30 -2.95 -5.09 2.80
N ALA A 31 -2.92 -4.02 2.06
CA ALA A 31 -3.95 -3.01 2.12
C ALA A 31 -4.36 -2.56 0.73
N GLY A 32 -5.61 -2.20 0.60
CA GLY A 32 -6.17 -1.70 -0.64
C GLY A 32 -7.61 -1.33 -0.41
N ARG A 33 -8.25 -0.81 -1.43
CA ARG A 33 -9.65 -0.41 -1.29
C ARG A 33 -10.63 -1.56 -1.47
N ARG A 34 -10.21 -2.62 -2.14
CA ARG A 34 -11.12 -3.71 -2.49
C ARG A 34 -11.00 -4.85 -1.51
N THR A 35 -11.92 -4.90 -0.57
CA THR A 35 -11.90 -5.91 0.48
C THR A 35 -11.97 -7.33 -0.08
N ASP A 36 -12.75 -7.53 -1.13
CA ASP A 36 -12.88 -8.85 -1.73
C ASP A 36 -11.53 -9.33 -2.30
N ALA A 37 -10.79 -8.43 -2.95
CA ALA A 37 -9.49 -8.79 -3.49
C ALA A 37 -8.48 -9.06 -2.38
N LEU A 38 -8.56 -8.31 -1.28
CA LEU A 38 -7.69 -8.56 -0.14
C LEU A 38 -7.96 -9.94 0.46
N LYS A 39 -9.21 -10.32 0.57
CA LYS A 39 -9.57 -11.63 1.11
C LYS A 39 -9.10 -12.75 0.21
N GLU A 40 -9.15 -12.55 -1.09
CA GLU A 40 -8.66 -13.55 -2.02
C GLU A 40 -7.16 -13.78 -1.83
N LEU A 41 -6.40 -12.72 -1.64
CA LEU A 41 -4.97 -12.85 -1.39
C LEU A 41 -4.70 -13.52 -0.05
N GLN A 42 -5.47 -13.14 0.97
CA GLN A 42 -5.28 -13.74 2.29
C GLN A 42 -5.53 -15.24 2.24
N ALA A 43 -6.46 -15.69 1.42
CA ALA A 43 -6.78 -17.10 1.33
C ALA A 43 -5.61 -17.94 0.79
N ILE A 44 -4.66 -17.33 0.10
CA ILE A 44 -3.51 -18.04 -0.42
C ILE A 44 -2.59 -18.49 0.72
N ALA A 45 -2.44 -17.66 1.74
CA ALA A 45 -1.60 -17.99 2.88
C ALA A 45 -2.15 -17.34 4.14
N PRO A 46 -3.26 -17.86 4.67
CA PRO A 46 -3.94 -17.19 5.80
C PRO A 46 -3.06 -17.03 7.03
N ASP A 47 -2.07 -17.90 7.20
CA ASP A 47 -1.20 -17.81 8.37
C ASP A 47 -0.17 -16.71 8.22
N LYS A 48 0.07 -16.23 7.03
CA LYS A 48 1.10 -15.22 6.79
C LYS A 48 0.54 -13.85 6.45
N ILE A 49 -0.69 -13.77 6.01
CA ILE A 49 -1.24 -12.53 5.47
C ILE A 49 -2.30 -11.94 6.38
N GLU A 50 -2.10 -10.67 6.75
CA GLU A 50 -3.13 -9.87 7.41
C GLU A 50 -3.65 -8.86 6.40
N ILE A 51 -4.91 -8.48 6.52
CA ILE A 51 -5.50 -7.55 5.58
C ILE A 51 -6.14 -6.38 6.32
N GLN A 52 -6.17 -5.25 5.66
CA GLN A 52 -6.85 -4.07 6.17
C GLN A 52 -7.29 -3.22 4.98
N PRO A 53 -8.59 -2.97 4.83
CA PRO A 53 -9.03 -2.05 3.78
C PRO A 53 -8.52 -0.66 4.10
N ILE A 54 -7.85 -0.03 3.15
CA ILE A 54 -7.37 1.32 3.30
C ILE A 54 -7.61 2.06 2.00
N ASP A 55 -8.30 3.20 2.10
CA ASP A 55 -8.40 4.13 1.00
C ASP A 55 -7.50 5.29 1.38
N VAL A 56 -6.38 5.44 0.69
CA VAL A 56 -5.38 6.43 1.06
C VAL A 56 -5.89 7.85 0.94
N THR A 57 -7.01 8.06 0.25
CA THR A 57 -7.59 9.38 0.11
C THR A 57 -8.46 9.79 1.30
N GLN A 58 -8.73 8.88 2.21
CA GLN A 58 -9.58 9.16 3.36
C GLN A 58 -8.76 9.56 4.58
N GLU A 59 -9.39 10.28 5.48
CA GLU A 59 -8.68 10.77 6.64
C GLU A 59 -8.29 9.67 7.61
N ASP A 60 -9.02 8.57 7.61
CA ASP A 60 -8.73 7.48 8.52
C ASP A 60 -7.64 6.54 7.98
N ALA A 61 -7.03 6.87 6.85
CA ALA A 61 -6.02 5.99 6.27
C ALA A 61 -4.85 5.78 7.21
N THR A 62 -4.43 6.82 7.92
CA THR A 62 -3.33 6.68 8.87
C THR A 62 -3.67 5.68 9.97
N ASP A 63 -4.85 5.80 10.56
CA ASP A 63 -5.25 4.90 11.62
C ASP A 63 -5.35 3.47 11.12
N ASN A 64 -5.85 3.29 9.91
CA ASN A 64 -5.97 1.96 9.33
C ASN A 64 -4.62 1.36 9.02
N LEU A 65 -3.66 2.17 8.59
CA LEU A 65 -2.30 1.67 8.36
C LEU A 65 -1.68 1.22 9.67
N LEU A 66 -1.85 2.00 10.72
CA LEU A 66 -1.32 1.62 12.03
C LEU A 66 -1.97 0.34 12.56
N LYS A 67 -3.26 0.15 12.29
CA LYS A 67 -3.92 -1.09 12.65
C LYS A 67 -3.32 -2.28 11.91
N LEU A 68 -3.02 -2.11 10.64
CA LEU A 68 -2.42 -3.19 9.87
C LEU A 68 -1.04 -3.53 10.37
N ILE A 69 -0.24 -2.53 10.70
CA ILE A 69 1.09 -2.76 11.27
C ILE A 69 0.97 -3.56 12.56
N GLU A 70 -0.02 -3.22 13.39
CA GLU A 70 -0.23 -3.93 14.64
C GLU A 70 -0.63 -5.38 14.37
N LYS A 71 -1.53 -5.62 13.43
CA LYS A 71 -1.94 -6.98 13.09
C LYS A 71 -0.77 -7.81 12.60
N THR A 72 0.15 -7.19 11.89
CA THR A 72 1.31 -7.88 11.33
C THR A 72 2.41 -8.10 12.38
N GLY A 73 2.28 -7.45 13.52
CA GLY A 73 3.26 -7.58 14.59
C GLY A 73 4.40 -6.59 14.48
N GLY A 74 4.28 -5.63 13.61
CA GLY A 74 5.32 -4.63 13.36
C GLY A 74 5.55 -4.49 11.87
N MET A 75 6.58 -3.73 11.53
CA MET A 75 6.88 -3.46 10.13
C MET A 75 8.38 -3.30 9.95
N ASP A 76 8.94 -4.07 9.04
CA ASP A 76 10.36 -3.96 8.67
C ASP A 76 10.53 -3.38 7.28
N LEU A 77 9.54 -3.60 6.42
CA LEU A 77 9.53 -3.07 5.06
C LEU A 77 8.15 -2.50 4.76
N PHE A 78 8.12 -1.31 4.23
CA PHE A 78 6.88 -0.69 3.78
C PHE A 78 6.98 -0.45 2.28
N LEU A 79 6.03 -0.98 1.54
CA LEU A 79 5.95 -0.75 0.10
C LEU A 79 4.64 -0.06 -0.21
N LEU A 80 4.72 1.08 -0.84
CA LEU A 80 3.55 1.77 -1.33
C LEU A 80 3.53 1.64 -2.83
N SER A 81 2.57 0.86 -3.33
CA SER A 81 2.37 0.69 -4.75
C SER A 81 1.05 1.36 -5.07
N SER A 82 1.12 2.59 -5.47
CA SER A 82 -0.07 3.35 -5.69
C SER A 82 -0.54 3.19 -7.10
N GLY A 83 -1.79 2.90 -7.26
CA GLY A 83 -2.36 2.80 -8.57
C GLY A 83 -2.80 4.11 -9.12
N ILE A 84 -2.03 5.13 -8.93
CA ILE A 84 -2.45 6.37 -9.40
C ILE A 84 -2.69 6.41 -10.81
N GLY A 85 -2.11 5.62 -11.47
CA GLY A 85 -2.25 5.75 -12.84
C GLY A 85 -3.40 5.28 -13.45
N ASN A 86 -4.42 5.07 -12.85
CA ASN A 86 -5.36 4.53 -13.50
C ASN A 86 -5.82 5.28 -14.55
N GLN A 87 -6.19 4.84 -15.46
CA GLN A 87 -6.38 5.23 -16.64
C GLN A 87 -7.46 6.05 -16.77
N ASN A 88 -7.37 7.23 -16.88
CA ASN A 88 -8.40 8.10 -17.19
C ASN A 88 -8.39 8.31 -18.65
N ILE A 89 -9.17 7.56 -19.30
CA ILE A 89 -9.18 7.62 -20.71
C ILE A 89 -9.73 8.89 -21.22
N GLU A 90 -10.67 9.47 -20.52
CA GLU A 90 -11.23 10.70 -20.99
C GLU A 90 -10.56 11.83 -20.32
N LEU A 91 -9.66 12.44 -20.83
CA LEU A 91 -8.87 13.46 -20.25
C LEU A 91 -9.66 14.70 -19.89
N LYS A 92 -10.32 14.70 -18.82
CA LYS A 92 -11.03 15.90 -18.34
C LYS A 92 -10.12 16.58 -17.33
N PRO A 93 -9.63 17.77 -17.66
CA PRO A 93 -8.60 18.40 -16.84
C PRO A 93 -8.99 18.60 -15.37
N ASP A 94 -10.23 18.99 -15.12
CA ASP A 94 -10.64 19.22 -13.74
C ASP A 94 -10.60 17.95 -12.92
N ILE A 95 -11.02 16.84 -13.53
CA ILE A 95 -11.02 15.58 -12.84
C ILE A 95 -9.60 15.10 -12.63
N GLU A 96 -8.76 15.31 -13.62
CA GLU A 96 -7.37 14.88 -13.49
C GLU A 96 -6.65 15.62 -12.41
N ILE A 97 -6.83 16.93 -12.31
CA ILE A 97 -6.16 17.72 -11.31
C ILE A 97 -6.64 17.31 -9.93
N ARG A 98 -7.95 17.14 -9.76
CA ARG A 98 -8.48 16.76 -8.48
C ARG A 98 -7.99 15.38 -8.06
N THR A 99 -7.96 14.45 -8.98
CA THR A 99 -7.49 13.10 -8.71
C THR A 99 -6.02 13.12 -8.32
N ALA A 100 -5.22 13.89 -9.05
CA ALA A 100 -3.80 13.97 -8.74
C ALA A 100 -3.57 14.56 -7.36
N GLN A 101 -4.30 15.62 -7.02
CA GLN A 101 -4.14 16.24 -5.71
C GLN A 101 -4.52 15.28 -4.60
N THR A 102 -5.62 14.57 -4.76
CA THR A 102 -6.07 13.61 -3.76
C THR A 102 -5.06 12.50 -3.60
N ASN A 103 -4.51 12.01 -4.69
CA ASN A 103 -3.52 10.95 -4.63
C ASN A 103 -2.22 11.41 -4.00
N VAL A 104 -1.80 12.65 -4.27
CA VAL A 104 -0.59 13.18 -3.66
C VAL A 104 -0.75 13.31 -2.15
N VAL A 105 -1.89 13.80 -1.70
CA VAL A 105 -2.15 13.93 -0.27
C VAL A 105 -2.16 12.55 0.38
N GLY A 106 -2.86 11.58 -0.22
CA GLY A 106 -2.93 10.24 0.33
C GLY A 106 -1.58 9.56 0.35
N PHE A 107 -0.83 9.71 -0.72
CA PHE A 107 0.50 9.17 -0.85
C PHE A 107 1.41 9.72 0.24
N THR A 108 1.41 11.04 0.41
CA THR A 108 2.23 11.70 1.41
C THR A 108 1.85 11.23 2.82
N ARG A 109 0.56 11.09 3.07
CA ARG A 109 0.09 10.62 4.36
C ARG A 109 0.62 9.23 4.69
N MET A 110 0.61 8.34 3.71
CA MET A 110 1.10 6.99 3.92
C MET A 110 2.61 6.97 4.14
N VAL A 111 3.34 7.73 3.35
CA VAL A 111 4.79 7.79 3.47
C VAL A 111 5.18 8.38 4.83
N ASP A 112 4.51 9.46 5.25
CA ASP A 112 4.81 10.07 6.53
C ASP A 112 4.52 9.12 7.69
N THR A 113 3.42 8.38 7.60
CA THR A 113 3.08 7.45 8.66
C THR A 113 4.14 6.35 8.77
N ALA A 114 4.56 5.80 7.63
CA ALA A 114 5.57 4.76 7.63
C ALA A 114 6.92 5.28 8.10
N PHE A 115 7.30 6.47 7.65
CA PHE A 115 8.56 7.07 8.04
C PHE A 115 8.61 7.29 9.55
N ASN A 116 7.54 7.85 10.11
CA ASN A 116 7.49 8.09 11.54
C ASN A 116 7.52 6.81 12.34
N TYR A 117 6.87 5.77 11.85
CA TYR A 117 6.93 4.47 12.49
C TYR A 117 8.36 3.96 12.54
N PHE A 118 9.06 3.99 11.42
CA PHE A 118 10.44 3.51 11.38
C PHE A 118 11.35 4.35 12.26
N LYS A 119 11.12 5.66 12.29
CA LYS A 119 11.93 6.52 13.14
C LYS A 119 11.76 6.17 14.60
N GLN A 120 10.56 5.82 15.00
CA GLN A 120 10.29 5.48 16.40
C GLN A 120 10.75 4.08 16.76
N HIS A 121 10.92 3.22 15.79
CA HIS A 121 11.23 1.82 16.04
C HIS A 121 12.62 1.40 15.57
N GLY A 122 13.50 2.36 15.37
CA GLY A 122 14.89 2.02 15.07
C GLY A 122 15.24 1.87 13.61
N GLY A 123 14.32 2.12 12.71
CA GLY A 123 14.62 2.06 11.29
C GLY A 123 13.82 1.02 10.56
N GLY A 124 14.02 0.99 9.26
CA GLY A 124 13.33 0.06 8.38
C GLY A 124 13.56 0.45 6.95
N HIS A 125 12.87 -0.21 6.05
CA HIS A 125 13.02 0.03 4.61
C HIS A 125 11.71 0.56 4.06
N LEU A 126 11.76 1.75 3.47
CA LEU A 126 10.59 2.37 2.86
C LEU A 126 10.80 2.43 1.36
N SER A 127 9.88 1.83 0.63
CA SER A 127 9.96 1.78 -0.82
C SER A 127 8.65 2.26 -1.42
N VAL A 128 8.75 3.06 -2.45
CA VAL A 128 7.57 3.60 -3.10
C VAL A 128 7.66 3.33 -4.57
N ILE A 129 6.62 2.72 -5.11
CA ILE A 129 6.53 2.49 -6.53
C ILE A 129 5.39 3.34 -7.04
N SER A 130 5.72 4.34 -7.82
CA SER A 130 4.72 5.20 -8.36
C SER A 130 4.65 4.93 -9.83
N SER A 131 3.46 4.73 -10.30
CA SER A 131 3.26 4.54 -11.70
C SER A 131 3.12 5.90 -12.30
N ILE A 132 4.13 6.33 -13.02
CA ILE A 132 4.00 7.56 -13.71
C ILE A 132 3.89 7.30 -15.13
N ALA A 133 3.16 6.37 -15.47
CA ALA A 133 2.99 6.00 -16.80
C ALA A 133 2.52 7.19 -17.52
N GLY A 134 2.12 7.86 -17.70
CA GLY A 134 1.71 8.91 -18.50
C GLY A 134 2.71 9.91 -18.77
N THR A 135 3.75 9.87 -18.14
CA THR A 135 4.64 10.86 -18.40
C THR A 135 5.61 10.43 -19.34
N LYS A 136 5.79 10.02 -19.77
CA LYS A 136 6.76 9.83 -20.44
C LYS A 136 7.02 10.01 -21.19
N GLY A 137 6.94 10.09 -21.24
CA GLY A 137 7.25 10.46 -21.87
C GLY A 137 8.00 10.52 -22.40
#